data_7c406e9157a5d612d3130691cbd40b53
#
_entry.id   7c406e9157a5d612d3130691cbd40b53
#
_cell.length_a   1.000
_cell.length_b   1.000
_cell.length_c   1.000
_cell.angle_alpha   90.00
_cell.angle_beta   90.00
_cell.angle_gamma   90.00
#
_symmetry.space_group_name_H-M   'P 1'
#
loop_
_entity.id
_entity.type
_entity.pdbx_description
1 polymer ?
#
loop_
_entity_poly.entity_id
_entity_poly.type
_entity_poly.pdbx_seq_one_letter_code
_entity_poly.pdbx_strand_id
1 'polypeptide(L)'
;MAHLSILSKEIRILGGLYSLNDLHKASGNLNKHRPKYWLDNEQTKALISEITKDGISPLNVKHGGLNSGTWVCKELVYAYAMWISAKFHLQVIRAFDAQHTEPTNEIIPIMPPSRMRLLMNMENGRVVSTQVVPEDSVVFRTEDIPKLISEPGYFKVDELLSINQAISEQLKLCVKSGLI
;
A
#
# COMPACT_ATOMS: atom_id res chain seq x y z
N MET A 1 9.05 9.02 4.69
CA MET A 1 9.05 9.74 3.39
C MET A 1 8.82 8.70 2.31
N ALA A 2 7.84 8.91 1.44
CA ALA A 2 7.58 7.98 0.34
C ALA A 2 8.71 8.08 -0.71
N HIS A 3 9.39 6.98 -0.97
CA HIS A 3 10.46 6.89 -1.97
C HIS A 3 9.92 6.13 -3.18
N LEU A 4 9.85 6.79 -4.34
CA LEU A 4 9.51 6.14 -5.60
C LEU A 4 10.77 5.60 -6.25
N SER A 5 10.85 4.28 -6.47
CA SER A 5 11.95 3.65 -7.19
C SER A 5 11.45 2.99 -8.48
N ILE A 6 12.07 3.33 -9.61
CA ILE A 6 11.77 2.76 -10.92
C ILE A 6 13.06 2.17 -11.49
N LEU A 7 13.06 0.86 -11.80
CA LEU A 7 14.25 0.13 -12.29
C LEU A 7 15.48 0.34 -11.39
N SER A 8 15.32 0.24 -10.08
CA SER A 8 16.38 0.46 -9.08
C SER A 8 16.98 1.88 -9.10
N LYS A 9 16.28 2.86 -9.71
CA LYS A 9 16.63 4.27 -9.66
C LYS A 9 15.62 5.01 -8.81
N GLU A 10 16.12 5.76 -7.84
CA GLU A 10 15.29 6.62 -7.01
C GLU A 10 14.83 7.84 -7.81
N ILE A 11 13.53 8.13 -7.74
CA ILE A 11 12.90 9.30 -8.35
C ILE A 11 12.62 10.30 -7.25
N ARG A 12 13.32 11.43 -7.27
CA ARG A 12 13.14 12.49 -6.28
C ARG A 12 11.76 13.11 -6.40
N ILE A 13 11.20 13.46 -5.25
CA ILE A 13 9.89 14.11 -5.12
C ILE A 13 10.10 15.47 -4.45
N LEU A 14 9.50 16.52 -4.99
CA LEU A 14 9.56 17.87 -4.46
C LEU A 14 8.17 18.51 -4.50
N GLY A 15 7.59 18.77 -3.32
CA GLY A 15 6.25 19.39 -3.23
C GLY A 15 5.15 18.60 -3.93
N GLY A 16 5.22 17.27 -3.92
CA GLY A 16 4.25 16.40 -4.60
C GLY A 16 4.52 16.21 -6.11
N LEU A 17 5.55 16.84 -6.66
CA LEU A 17 5.98 16.69 -8.05
C LEU A 17 7.19 15.77 -8.16
N TYR A 18 7.28 15.02 -9.25
CA TYR A 18 8.30 14.02 -9.54
C TYR A 18 9.37 14.55 -10.51
N SER A 19 10.63 14.19 -10.27
CA SER A 19 11.74 14.60 -11.13
C SER A 19 11.71 13.88 -12.49
N LEU A 20 11.41 14.64 -13.54
CA LEU A 20 11.41 14.12 -14.92
C LEU A 20 12.81 13.74 -15.39
N ASN A 21 13.83 14.41 -14.87
CA ASN A 21 15.24 14.11 -15.18
C ASN A 21 15.67 12.75 -14.60
N ASP A 22 15.16 12.38 -13.41
CA ASP A 22 15.47 11.08 -12.81
C ASP A 22 14.73 9.96 -13.55
N LEU A 23 13.49 10.21 -13.99
CA LEU A 23 12.74 9.31 -14.89
C LEU A 23 13.48 9.09 -16.22
N HIS A 24 14.04 10.15 -16.81
CA HIS A 24 14.84 10.03 -18.02
C HIS A 24 16.07 9.13 -17.79
N LYS A 25 16.78 9.30 -16.68
CA LYS A 25 17.91 8.42 -16.31
C LYS A 25 17.47 6.99 -16.08
N ALA A 26 16.31 6.76 -15.45
CA ALA A 26 15.74 5.43 -15.23
C ALA A 26 15.35 4.74 -16.53
N SER A 27 14.91 5.48 -17.53
CA SER A 27 14.53 4.96 -18.85
C SER A 27 15.71 4.58 -19.77
N GLY A 28 16.96 4.79 -19.31
CA GLY A 28 18.17 4.50 -20.08
C GLY A 28 18.89 5.72 -20.64
N ASN A 29 18.46 6.93 -20.28
CA ASN A 29 19.14 8.21 -20.57
C ASN A 29 19.41 8.47 -22.06
N LEU A 30 18.54 7.98 -22.95
CA LEU A 30 18.71 8.15 -24.39
C LEU A 30 18.45 9.60 -24.80
N ASN A 31 19.33 10.19 -25.62
CA ASN A 31 19.25 11.59 -26.06
C ASN A 31 17.91 11.96 -26.69
N LYS A 32 17.32 11.05 -27.49
CA LYS A 32 16.01 11.24 -28.15
C LYS A 32 14.84 11.33 -27.16
N HIS A 33 15.02 10.86 -25.92
CA HIS A 33 13.99 10.84 -24.87
C HIS A 33 14.19 11.95 -23.84
N ARG A 34 15.01 12.96 -24.11
CA ARG A 34 15.20 14.08 -23.18
C ARG A 34 13.88 14.78 -22.86
N PRO A 35 13.67 15.18 -21.60
CA PRO A 35 12.48 15.91 -21.17
C PRO A 35 12.11 17.10 -22.04
N LYS A 36 13.14 17.84 -22.51
CA LYS A 36 12.94 19.01 -23.38
C LYS A 36 12.14 18.65 -24.64
N TYR A 37 12.53 17.58 -25.36
CA TYR A 37 11.85 17.21 -26.60
C TYR A 37 10.41 16.77 -26.39
N TRP A 38 10.14 16.12 -25.25
CA TRP A 38 8.81 15.72 -24.87
C TRP A 38 7.94 16.94 -24.52
N LEU A 39 8.46 17.90 -23.78
CA LEU A 39 7.74 19.12 -23.41
C LEU A 39 7.45 20.03 -24.60
N ASP A 40 8.28 19.98 -25.65
CA ASP A 40 8.08 20.74 -26.90
C ASP A 40 6.97 20.13 -27.78
N ASN A 41 6.51 18.89 -27.50
CA ASN A 41 5.48 18.21 -28.24
C ASN A 41 4.10 18.85 -28.01
N GLU A 42 3.32 19.04 -29.09
CA GLU A 42 1.99 19.65 -29.02
C GLU A 42 0.99 18.83 -28.17
N GLN A 43 1.06 17.49 -28.22
CA GLN A 43 0.21 16.65 -27.36
C GLN A 43 0.53 16.85 -25.88
N THR A 44 1.79 17.02 -25.53
CA THR A 44 2.23 17.30 -24.14
C THR A 44 1.75 18.66 -23.68
N LYS A 45 1.84 19.67 -24.52
CA LYS A 45 1.34 21.03 -24.21
C LYS A 45 -0.18 21.03 -24.01
N ALA A 46 -0.90 20.32 -24.86
CA ALA A 46 -2.35 20.17 -24.72
C ALA A 46 -2.72 19.48 -23.39
N LEU A 47 -2.02 18.40 -23.03
CA LEU A 47 -2.22 17.69 -21.75
C LEU A 47 -1.93 18.60 -20.55
N ILE A 48 -0.82 19.34 -20.58
CA ILE A 48 -0.46 20.32 -19.53
C ILE A 48 -1.56 21.37 -19.39
N SER A 49 -2.08 21.87 -20.50
CA SER A 49 -3.17 22.86 -20.51
C SER A 49 -4.44 22.29 -19.87
N GLU A 50 -4.78 21.04 -20.16
CA GLU A 50 -5.97 20.40 -19.62
C GLU A 50 -5.86 20.22 -18.09
N ILE A 51 -4.75 19.68 -17.60
CA ILE A 51 -4.50 19.51 -16.16
C ILE A 51 -4.50 20.86 -15.42
N THR A 52 -4.02 21.93 -16.07
CA THR A 52 -4.00 23.26 -15.47
C THR A 52 -5.42 23.83 -15.24
N LYS A 53 -6.42 23.43 -16.05
CA LYS A 53 -7.80 23.85 -15.84
C LYS A 53 -8.40 23.38 -14.51
N ASP A 54 -7.90 22.25 -14.00
CA ASP A 54 -8.30 21.70 -12.69
C ASP A 54 -7.68 22.45 -11.49
N GLY A 55 -6.99 23.58 -11.75
CA GLY A 55 -6.34 24.40 -10.72
C GLY A 55 -5.04 23.82 -10.17
N ILE A 56 -4.51 22.77 -10.79
CA ILE A 56 -3.26 22.13 -10.41
C ILE A 56 -2.12 22.72 -11.24
N SER A 57 -0.97 23.02 -10.61
CA SER A 57 0.26 23.39 -11.34
C SER A 57 1.01 22.09 -11.71
N PRO A 58 0.85 21.56 -12.94
CA PRO A 58 1.33 20.23 -13.29
C PRO A 58 2.83 20.18 -13.56
N LEU A 59 3.48 21.34 -13.75
CA LEU A 59 4.86 21.47 -14.17
C LEU A 59 5.56 22.58 -13.41
N ASN A 60 6.77 22.32 -12.93
CA ASN A 60 7.67 23.31 -12.32
C ASN A 60 9.10 23.10 -12.84
N VAL A 61 9.68 24.11 -13.45
CA VAL A 61 11.07 24.08 -13.94
C VAL A 61 11.93 24.93 -13.04
N LYS A 62 12.93 24.33 -12.40
CA LYS A 62 13.91 25.01 -11.53
C LYS A 62 15.27 25.06 -12.18
N HIS A 63 15.82 26.27 -12.31
CA HIS A 63 17.13 26.54 -12.84
C HIS A 63 18.11 26.79 -11.69
N GLY A 64 19.21 26.02 -11.68
CA GLY A 64 20.28 26.17 -10.67
C GLY A 64 19.95 25.61 -9.29
N GLY A 65 21.01 25.40 -8.49
CA GLY A 65 20.89 24.85 -7.12
C GLY A 65 20.65 23.36 -7.04
N LEU A 66 20.50 22.87 -5.79
CA LEU A 66 20.41 21.46 -5.44
C LEU A 66 19.20 20.74 -6.06
N ASN A 67 18.11 21.48 -6.29
CA ASN A 67 16.84 20.97 -6.82
C ASN A 67 16.58 21.41 -8.26
N SER A 68 17.64 21.67 -9.04
CA SER A 68 17.48 22.01 -10.46
C SER A 68 16.90 20.83 -11.24
N GLY A 69 16.03 21.14 -12.20
CA GLY A 69 15.38 20.14 -13.06
C GLY A 69 13.92 20.46 -13.36
N THR A 70 13.29 19.54 -14.06
CA THR A 70 11.89 19.60 -14.42
C THR A 70 11.11 18.67 -13.50
N TRP A 71 10.11 19.22 -12.84
CA TRP A 71 9.27 18.55 -11.85
C TRP A 71 7.85 18.52 -12.37
N VAL A 72 7.22 17.35 -12.36
CA VAL A 72 5.92 17.15 -12.99
C VAL A 72 4.97 16.36 -12.07
N CYS A 73 3.66 16.55 -12.25
CA CYS A 73 2.63 15.77 -11.56
C CYS A 73 2.63 14.30 -12.02
N LYS A 74 1.91 13.44 -11.31
CA LYS A 74 1.82 12.00 -11.56
C LYS A 74 1.32 11.69 -12.96
N GLU A 75 0.33 12.41 -13.44
CA GLU A 75 -0.29 12.25 -14.76
C GLU A 75 0.74 12.48 -15.88
N LEU A 76 1.58 13.49 -15.71
CA LEU A 76 2.66 13.78 -16.65
C LEU A 76 3.80 12.75 -16.58
N VAL A 77 4.03 12.12 -15.42
CA VAL A 77 4.95 10.97 -15.32
C VAL A 77 4.49 9.81 -16.18
N TYR A 78 3.20 9.46 -16.12
CA TYR A 78 2.64 8.40 -16.95
C TYR A 78 2.71 8.72 -18.44
N ALA A 79 2.34 9.94 -18.82
CA ALA A 79 2.38 10.39 -20.21
C ALA A 79 3.80 10.37 -20.78
N TYR A 80 4.79 10.82 -20.00
CA TYR A 80 6.20 10.75 -20.39
C TYR A 80 6.71 9.32 -20.54
N ALA A 81 6.36 8.45 -19.61
CA ALA A 81 6.75 7.04 -19.68
C ALA A 81 6.15 6.34 -20.90
N MET A 82 4.90 6.64 -21.24
CA MET A 82 4.21 6.11 -22.44
C MET A 82 4.88 6.61 -23.72
N TRP A 83 5.28 7.88 -23.77
CA TRP A 83 6.00 8.45 -24.92
C TRP A 83 7.36 7.78 -25.15
N ILE A 84 8.05 7.36 -24.10
CA ILE A 84 9.33 6.64 -24.20
C ILE A 84 9.14 5.25 -24.78
N SER A 85 8.35 4.40 -24.12
CA SER A 85 8.00 3.05 -24.59
C SER A 85 6.90 2.41 -23.75
N ALA A 86 6.14 1.50 -24.33
CA ALA A 86 5.13 0.71 -23.61
C ALA A 86 5.75 -0.11 -22.46
N LYS A 87 6.97 -0.65 -22.63
CA LYS A 87 7.68 -1.40 -21.59
C LYS A 87 7.98 -0.50 -20.38
N PHE A 88 8.50 0.69 -20.61
CA PHE A 88 8.83 1.63 -19.53
C PHE A 88 7.56 2.16 -18.85
N HIS A 89 6.51 2.45 -19.61
CA HIS A 89 5.22 2.85 -19.08
C HIS A 89 4.65 1.81 -18.10
N LEU A 90 4.65 0.53 -18.48
CA LEU A 90 4.18 -0.54 -17.60
C LEU A 90 5.02 -0.66 -16.30
N GLN A 91 6.32 -0.44 -16.38
CA GLN A 91 7.19 -0.43 -15.21
C GLN A 91 6.89 0.74 -14.28
N VAL A 92 6.59 1.92 -14.83
CA VAL A 92 6.19 3.10 -14.06
C VAL A 92 4.85 2.86 -13.35
N ILE A 93 3.84 2.32 -14.06
CA ILE A 93 2.55 1.97 -13.44
C ILE A 93 2.77 1.04 -12.25
N ARG A 94 3.47 -0.06 -12.44
CA ARG A 94 3.74 -1.04 -11.37
C ARG A 94 4.49 -0.45 -10.17
N ALA A 95 5.42 0.49 -10.42
CA ALA A 95 6.14 1.17 -9.34
C ALA A 95 5.22 2.08 -8.50
N PHE A 96 4.26 2.76 -9.14
CA PHE A 96 3.26 3.54 -8.42
C PHE A 96 2.26 2.66 -7.68
N ASP A 97 1.80 1.58 -8.28
CA ASP A 97 0.90 0.62 -7.64
C ASP A 97 1.56 0.01 -6.39
N ALA A 98 2.85 -0.35 -6.47
CA ALA A 98 3.60 -0.86 -5.34
C ALA A 98 3.76 0.15 -4.18
N GLN A 99 3.70 1.45 -4.44
CA GLN A 99 3.71 2.47 -3.38
C GLN A 99 2.36 2.61 -2.66
N HIS A 100 1.26 2.28 -3.33
CA HIS A 100 -0.08 2.31 -2.76
C HIS A 100 -0.45 1.00 -2.07
N THR A 101 0.35 -0.02 -2.27
CA THR A 101 0.22 -1.28 -1.55
C THR A 101 1.01 -1.12 -0.23
N GLU A 102 0.39 -0.54 0.81
CA GLU A 102 0.73 -0.90 2.17
C GLU A 102 0.74 -2.44 2.20
N PRO A 103 1.69 -3.11 2.88
CA PRO A 103 1.72 -4.55 2.91
C PRO A 103 0.52 -5.08 3.72
N THR A 104 -0.66 -5.04 3.15
CA THR A 104 -1.69 -5.98 3.50
C THR A 104 -1.24 -7.30 2.88
N ASN A 105 -0.56 -8.08 3.68
CA ASN A 105 -0.05 -9.40 3.35
C ASN A 105 -1.21 -10.39 3.30
N GLU A 106 -2.16 -10.14 2.38
CA GLU A 106 -3.13 -11.14 1.96
C GLU A 106 -3.59 -10.80 0.53
N ILE A 107 -3.26 -11.68 -0.41
CA ILE A 107 -3.82 -11.70 -1.75
C ILE A 107 -5.31 -12.01 -1.57
N ILE A 108 -6.15 -10.96 -1.56
CA ILE A 108 -7.59 -11.15 -1.68
C ILE A 108 -7.79 -11.66 -3.12
N PRO A 109 -8.27 -12.88 -3.32
CA PRO A 109 -8.56 -13.37 -4.66
C PRO A 109 -9.56 -12.43 -5.32
N ILE A 110 -9.36 -12.15 -6.61
CA ILE A 110 -10.18 -11.22 -7.42
C ILE A 110 -11.67 -11.60 -7.44
N MET A 111 -11.98 -12.80 -7.01
CA MET A 111 -13.32 -13.28 -6.72
C MET A 111 -13.36 -13.68 -5.24
N PRO A 112 -13.95 -12.86 -4.36
CA PRO A 112 -14.14 -13.28 -2.98
C PRO A 112 -15.02 -14.55 -2.96
N PRO A 113 -14.74 -15.48 -2.08
CA PRO A 113 -15.62 -16.64 -1.90
C PRO A 113 -17.06 -16.15 -1.63
N SER A 114 -18.05 -16.90 -2.03
CA SER A 114 -19.47 -16.55 -1.88
C SER A 114 -19.87 -16.18 -0.44
N ARG A 115 -19.01 -16.50 0.53
CA ARG A 115 -19.11 -16.13 1.94
C ARG A 115 -17.72 -15.87 2.50
N MET A 116 -17.48 -14.65 2.98
CA MET A 116 -16.25 -14.25 3.65
C MET A 116 -16.59 -13.54 4.96
N ARG A 117 -15.90 -13.90 6.04
CA ARG A 117 -16.05 -13.26 7.35
C ARG A 117 -14.84 -12.37 7.60
N LEU A 118 -15.09 -11.11 7.93
CA LEU A 118 -14.02 -10.12 8.21
C LEU A 118 -14.16 -9.59 9.63
N LEU A 119 -13.04 -9.53 10.34
CA LEU A 119 -12.88 -8.77 11.58
C LEU A 119 -12.23 -7.44 11.22
N MET A 120 -12.95 -6.34 11.43
CA MET A 120 -12.46 -4.98 11.20
C MET A 120 -12.28 -4.27 12.54
N ASN A 121 -11.07 -3.74 12.77
CA ASN A 121 -10.82 -2.85 13.90
C ASN A 121 -10.93 -1.41 13.42
N MET A 122 -11.74 -0.63 14.12
CA MET A 122 -11.99 0.78 13.79
C MET A 122 -11.61 1.67 14.96
N GLU A 123 -10.86 2.73 14.67
CA GLU A 123 -10.53 3.80 15.63
C GLU A 123 -10.94 5.16 15.03
N ASN A 124 -11.65 5.95 15.80
CA ASN A 124 -12.11 7.29 15.38
C ASN A 124 -12.85 7.29 14.02
N GLY A 125 -13.65 6.24 13.75
CA GLY A 125 -14.39 6.10 12.49
C GLY A 125 -13.57 5.66 11.28
N ARG A 126 -12.30 5.29 11.46
CA ARG A 126 -11.43 4.77 10.42
C ARG A 126 -11.08 3.30 10.67
N VAL A 127 -11.05 2.50 9.61
CA VAL A 127 -10.57 1.11 9.68
C VAL A 127 -9.06 1.13 9.87
N VAL A 128 -8.60 0.58 11.01
CA VAL A 128 -7.18 0.48 11.36
C VAL A 128 -6.59 -0.85 10.90
N SER A 129 -7.37 -1.93 11.00
CA SER A 129 -6.95 -3.23 10.51
C SER A 129 -8.14 -4.07 10.07
N THR A 130 -7.91 -4.99 9.14
CA THR A 130 -8.90 -5.96 8.67
C THR A 130 -8.24 -7.33 8.61
N GLN A 131 -8.91 -8.35 9.18
CA GLN A 131 -8.46 -9.74 9.15
C GLN A 131 -9.58 -10.63 8.60
N VAL A 132 -9.21 -11.61 7.77
CA VAL A 132 -10.12 -12.67 7.34
C VAL A 132 -10.29 -13.63 8.51
N VAL A 133 -11.53 -13.89 8.89
CA VAL A 133 -11.87 -14.92 9.91
C VAL A 133 -12.07 -16.23 9.18
N PRO A 134 -11.21 -17.26 9.41
CA PRO A 134 -11.39 -18.60 8.83
C PRO A 134 -12.76 -19.18 9.17
N GLU A 135 -13.26 -20.11 8.32
CA GLU A 135 -14.60 -20.69 8.52
C GLU A 135 -14.70 -21.53 9.81
N ASP A 136 -13.58 -22.13 10.22
CA ASP A 136 -13.43 -22.93 11.44
C ASP A 136 -13.13 -22.07 12.69
N SER A 137 -13.02 -20.76 12.56
CA SER A 137 -12.75 -19.84 13.66
C SER A 137 -14.01 -19.14 14.15
N VAL A 138 -14.06 -18.86 15.45
CA VAL A 138 -15.15 -18.12 16.10
C VAL A 138 -14.57 -16.91 16.83
N VAL A 139 -15.23 -15.77 16.69
CA VAL A 139 -14.89 -14.53 17.42
C VAL A 139 -15.92 -14.36 18.54
N PHE A 140 -15.45 -14.27 19.78
CA PHE A 140 -16.28 -14.09 20.96
C PHE A 140 -15.62 -13.14 21.96
N ARG A 141 -16.40 -12.64 22.91
CA ARG A 141 -15.88 -11.80 24.00
C ARG A 141 -15.16 -12.65 25.04
N THR A 142 -14.14 -12.10 25.66
CA THR A 142 -13.40 -12.78 26.74
C THR A 142 -14.31 -13.21 27.89
N GLU A 143 -15.35 -12.42 28.19
CA GLU A 143 -16.36 -12.71 29.22
C GLU A 143 -17.26 -13.94 28.90
N ASP A 144 -17.39 -14.27 27.62
CA ASP A 144 -18.20 -15.41 27.16
C ASP A 144 -17.44 -16.75 27.16
N ILE A 145 -16.10 -16.74 27.35
CA ILE A 145 -15.26 -17.95 27.33
C ILE A 145 -15.76 -19.04 28.31
N PRO A 146 -16.06 -18.74 29.58
CA PRO A 146 -16.53 -19.76 30.52
C PRO A 146 -17.83 -20.40 30.06
N LYS A 147 -18.74 -19.62 29.47
CA LYS A 147 -20.03 -20.11 28.95
C LYS A 147 -19.80 -21.03 27.75
N LEU A 148 -18.94 -20.63 26.78
CA LEU A 148 -18.63 -21.44 25.63
C LEU A 148 -17.98 -22.78 25.98
N ILE A 149 -17.09 -22.78 26.99
CA ILE A 149 -16.47 -24.02 27.50
C ILE A 149 -17.52 -24.94 28.13
N SER A 150 -18.55 -24.37 28.77
CA SER A 150 -19.59 -25.13 29.46
C SER A 150 -20.66 -25.67 28.54
N GLU A 151 -20.83 -25.09 27.34
CA GLU A 151 -21.84 -25.53 26.36
C GLU A 151 -21.33 -26.74 25.54
N PRO A 152 -22.06 -27.85 25.49
CA PRO A 152 -21.66 -29.01 24.70
C PRO A 152 -21.71 -28.72 23.21
N GLY A 153 -20.70 -29.18 22.47
CA GLY A 153 -20.66 -29.13 21.00
C GLY A 153 -19.77 -28.05 20.39
N TYR A 154 -19.28 -27.09 21.16
CA TYR A 154 -18.33 -26.08 20.63
C TYR A 154 -16.90 -26.62 20.55
N PHE A 155 -16.47 -27.44 21.51
CA PHE A 155 -15.12 -27.99 21.57
C PHE A 155 -15.16 -29.53 21.63
N LYS A 156 -14.15 -30.12 20.96
CA LYS A 156 -13.89 -31.56 21.09
C LYS A 156 -13.26 -31.86 22.45
N VAL A 157 -13.34 -33.12 22.87
CA VAL A 157 -12.77 -33.56 24.15
C VAL A 157 -11.27 -33.24 24.25
N ASP A 158 -10.50 -33.46 23.20
CA ASP A 158 -9.05 -33.19 23.16
C ASP A 158 -8.73 -31.69 23.31
N GLU A 159 -9.57 -30.83 22.71
CA GLU A 159 -9.46 -29.37 22.82
C GLU A 159 -9.76 -28.92 24.26
N LEU A 160 -10.82 -29.47 24.89
CA LEU A 160 -11.15 -29.19 26.28
C LEU A 160 -10.05 -29.62 27.23
N LEU A 161 -9.40 -30.77 27.00
CA LEU A 161 -8.25 -31.22 27.78
C LEU A 161 -7.08 -30.26 27.65
N SER A 162 -6.78 -29.79 26.45
CA SER A 162 -5.70 -28.82 26.19
C SER A 162 -5.97 -27.47 26.87
N ILE A 163 -7.22 -26.98 26.82
CA ILE A 163 -7.66 -25.77 27.50
C ILE A 163 -7.50 -25.91 29.02
N ASN A 164 -7.94 -27.02 29.58
CA ASN A 164 -7.82 -27.29 31.03
C ASN A 164 -6.36 -27.35 31.49
N GLN A 165 -5.49 -27.97 30.70
CA GLN A 165 -4.05 -28.00 30.99
C GLN A 165 -3.46 -26.58 30.99
N ALA A 166 -3.74 -25.78 29.96
CA ALA A 166 -3.26 -24.40 29.85
C ALA A 166 -3.74 -23.52 31.00
N ILE A 167 -5.01 -23.64 31.40
CA ILE A 167 -5.56 -22.92 32.56
C ILE A 167 -4.84 -23.32 33.84
N SER A 168 -4.60 -24.62 34.04
CA SER A 168 -3.93 -25.15 35.23
C SER A 168 -2.50 -24.63 35.32
N GLU A 169 -1.78 -24.54 34.20
CA GLU A 169 -0.43 -23.98 34.17
C GLU A 169 -0.44 -22.46 34.47
N GLN A 170 -1.37 -21.73 33.90
CA GLN A 170 -1.51 -20.30 34.15
C GLN A 170 -1.82 -19.97 35.60
N LEU A 171 -2.72 -20.74 36.25
CA LEU A 171 -3.03 -20.59 37.68
C LEU A 171 -1.80 -20.81 38.54
N LYS A 172 -0.97 -21.83 38.23
CA LYS A 172 0.29 -22.07 38.94
C LYS A 172 1.25 -20.87 38.83
N LEU A 173 1.31 -20.22 37.66
CA LEU A 173 2.13 -19.03 37.48
C LEU A 173 1.60 -17.83 38.26
N CYS A 174 0.28 -17.61 38.27
CA CYS A 174 -0.36 -16.54 39.05
C CYS A 174 -0.10 -16.68 40.54
N VAL A 175 -0.21 -17.90 41.09
CA VAL A 175 0.10 -18.19 42.50
C VAL A 175 1.58 -17.92 42.82
N LYS A 176 2.51 -18.31 41.94
CA LYS A 176 3.94 -18.06 42.13
C LYS A 176 4.31 -16.57 42.05
N SER A 177 3.61 -15.78 41.25
CA SER A 177 3.87 -14.34 41.07
C SER A 177 3.16 -13.46 42.11
N GLY A 178 2.42 -14.01 43.05
CA GLY A 178 1.70 -13.26 44.08
C GLY A 178 0.59 -12.36 43.54
N LEU A 179 0.02 -12.70 42.42
CA LEU A 179 -1.08 -11.96 41.75
C LEU A 179 -2.48 -12.39 42.29
N ILE A 180 -2.52 -13.25 43.28
CA ILE A 180 -3.74 -13.65 44.04
C ILE A 180 -3.43 -13.53 45.54
#